data_eb63f9eec604f68f492809ca7939761b
#
_entry.id   eb63f9eec604f68f492809ca7939761b
#
_cell.length_a   1.000
_cell.length_b   1.000
_cell.length_c   1.000
_cell.angle_alpha   90.00
_cell.angle_beta   90.00
_cell.angle_gamma   90.00
#
_symmetry.space_group_name_H-M   'P 1'
#
loop_
_entity.id
_entity.type
_entity.pdbx_description
1 polymer ?
#
loop_
_entity_poly.entity_id
_entity_poly.type
_entity_poly.pdbx_seq_one_letter_code
_entity_poly.pdbx_strand_id
1 'polypeptide(L)'
;LLTPQDVKRTFANIHKNIKPGGCFIFDISSEYKLTAMDGQLYSEDNDDITYLWRNSFEAETRLLTMDIAFFVAEDSTHYVRFDEEHVQRAHRQEEIVLWLEQTGFQVLSVTDDYTEKNSTEKSMRITFCSRA
;
A
#
# COMPACT_ATOMS: atom_id res chain seq x y z
N LEU A 1 0.24 -7.37 -0.11
CA LEU A 1 0.60 -8.52 0.73
C LEU A 1 -0.13 -8.42 2.08
N LEU A 2 -0.99 -9.38 2.37
CA LEU A 2 -1.93 -9.28 3.49
C LEU A 2 -1.41 -9.94 4.78
N THR A 3 -0.42 -10.82 4.69
CA THR A 3 0.13 -11.49 5.87
C THR A 3 1.61 -11.19 6.07
N PRO A 4 2.09 -11.21 7.34
CA PRO A 4 3.53 -11.11 7.64
C PRO A 4 4.37 -12.18 6.91
N GLN A 5 3.83 -13.39 6.77
CA GLN A 5 4.49 -14.50 6.10
C GLN A 5 4.69 -14.22 4.61
N ASP A 6 3.70 -13.63 3.94
CA ASP A 6 3.80 -13.27 2.53
C ASP A 6 4.85 -12.18 2.31
N VAL A 7 4.93 -11.18 3.20
CA VAL A 7 5.94 -10.12 3.14
C VAL A 7 7.33 -10.72 3.30
N LYS A 8 7.55 -11.53 4.32
CA LYS A 8 8.86 -12.19 4.56
C LYS A 8 9.26 -13.08 3.38
N ARG A 9 8.34 -13.88 2.85
CA ARG A 9 8.60 -14.72 1.67
C ARG A 9 8.98 -13.87 0.46
N THR A 10 8.30 -12.74 0.26
CA THR A 10 8.60 -11.80 -0.82
C THR A 10 10.01 -11.23 -0.65
N PHE A 11 10.34 -10.73 0.54
CA PHE A 11 11.68 -10.17 0.81
C PHE A 11 12.79 -11.22 0.65
N ALA A 12 12.59 -12.43 1.15
CA ALA A 12 13.54 -13.53 0.97
C ALA A 12 13.75 -13.88 -0.52
N ASN A 13 12.68 -13.88 -1.32
CA ASN A 13 12.78 -14.11 -2.75
C ASN A 13 13.51 -12.99 -3.47
N ILE A 14 13.26 -11.74 -3.11
CA ILE A 14 13.98 -10.59 -3.69
C ILE A 14 15.45 -10.67 -3.32
N HIS A 15 15.79 -10.90 -2.05
CA HIS A 15 17.16 -11.01 -1.59
C HIS A 15 17.95 -12.12 -2.33
N LYS A 16 17.31 -13.26 -2.57
CA LYS A 16 17.90 -14.38 -3.31
C LYS A 16 18.21 -14.04 -4.77
N ASN A 17 17.45 -13.15 -5.38
CA ASN A 17 17.53 -12.83 -6.81
C ASN A 17 18.22 -11.50 -7.12
N ILE A 18 18.45 -10.66 -6.13
CA ILE A 18 19.21 -9.41 -6.28
C ILE A 18 20.71 -9.71 -6.23
N LYS A 19 21.52 -8.93 -6.95
CA LYS A 19 22.99 -9.08 -6.89
C LYS A 19 23.48 -8.68 -5.51
N PRO A 20 24.54 -9.35 -4.96
CA PRO A 20 25.17 -8.93 -3.71
C PRO A 20 25.55 -7.44 -3.74
N GLY A 21 25.18 -6.70 -2.69
CA GLY A 21 25.35 -5.25 -2.61
C GLY A 21 24.34 -4.43 -3.42
N GLY A 22 23.39 -5.06 -4.13
CA GLY A 22 22.32 -4.39 -4.85
C GLY A 22 21.32 -3.72 -3.91
N CYS A 23 20.70 -2.62 -4.38
CA CYS A 23 19.70 -1.88 -3.61
C CYS A 23 18.29 -2.37 -3.92
N PHE A 24 17.48 -2.53 -2.87
CA PHE A 24 16.05 -2.76 -2.93
C PHE A 24 15.32 -1.56 -2.35
N ILE A 25 14.56 -0.87 -3.19
CA ILE A 25 13.81 0.33 -2.83
C ILE A 25 12.34 0.06 -3.11
N PHE A 26 11.49 0.35 -2.14
CA PHE A 26 10.03 0.25 -2.25
C PHE A 26 9.36 1.18 -1.25
N ASP A 27 8.07 1.39 -1.44
CA ASP A 27 7.24 2.19 -0.55
C ASP A 27 5.96 1.46 -0.12
N ILE A 28 5.39 1.91 0.99
CA ILE A 28 4.08 1.48 1.47
C ILE A 28 3.23 2.70 1.84
N SER A 29 1.91 2.55 1.73
CA SER A 29 0.98 3.42 2.45
C SER A 29 1.12 3.15 3.96
N SER A 30 1.30 4.20 4.75
CA SER A 30 1.48 4.06 6.19
C SER A 30 0.21 3.60 6.91
N GLU A 31 0.35 3.07 8.13
CA GLU A 31 -0.80 2.79 9.01
C GLU A 31 -1.62 4.08 9.25
N TYR A 32 -0.96 5.23 9.44
CA TYR A 32 -1.61 6.53 9.59
C TYR A 32 -2.53 6.86 8.41
N LYS A 33 -2.04 6.71 7.17
CA LYS A 33 -2.84 6.94 5.96
C LYS A 33 -4.02 5.99 5.88
N LEU A 34 -3.79 4.68 6.03
CA LEU A 34 -4.84 3.69 5.84
C LEU A 34 -5.94 3.81 6.90
N THR A 35 -5.57 4.14 8.15
CA THR A 35 -6.54 4.42 9.22
C THR A 35 -7.34 5.70 8.94
N ALA A 36 -6.69 6.75 8.42
CA ALA A 36 -7.38 7.99 8.08
C ALA A 36 -8.37 7.86 6.91
N MET A 37 -8.26 6.80 6.12
CA MET A 37 -9.21 6.50 5.04
C MET A 37 -10.50 5.85 5.52
N ASP A 38 -10.56 5.39 6.79
CA ASP A 38 -11.77 4.75 7.33
C ASP A 38 -13.00 5.63 7.21
N GLY A 39 -14.08 5.05 6.69
CA GLY A 39 -15.34 5.76 6.47
C GLY A 39 -15.31 6.84 5.36
N GLN A 40 -14.16 7.05 4.69
CA GLN A 40 -14.08 8.02 3.60
C GLN A 40 -14.73 7.47 2.33
N LEU A 41 -15.49 8.35 1.67
CA LEU A 41 -16.07 8.12 0.35
C LEU A 41 -15.38 9.04 -0.66
N TYR A 42 -14.76 8.45 -1.67
CA TYR A 42 -14.25 9.17 -2.83
C TYR A 42 -15.15 8.93 -4.01
N SER A 43 -15.36 9.95 -4.84
CA SER A 43 -16.12 9.83 -6.08
C SER A 43 -15.53 10.77 -7.12
N GLU A 44 -15.64 10.36 -8.36
CA GLU A 44 -15.34 11.19 -9.51
C GLU A 44 -16.42 10.95 -10.54
N ASP A 45 -16.87 12.03 -11.17
CA ASP A 45 -17.91 12.01 -12.18
C ASP A 45 -17.40 12.72 -13.42
N ASN A 46 -17.01 11.93 -14.40
CA ASN A 46 -16.57 12.38 -15.73
C ASN A 46 -17.54 11.89 -16.78
N ASP A 47 -17.49 12.48 -17.96
CA ASP A 47 -18.43 12.17 -19.08
C ASP A 47 -18.48 10.67 -19.43
N ASP A 48 -17.31 10.00 -19.36
CA ASP A 48 -17.17 8.59 -19.77
C ASP A 48 -17.19 7.60 -18.58
N ILE A 49 -16.75 8.03 -17.40
CA ILE A 49 -16.57 7.16 -16.23
C ILE A 49 -16.98 7.91 -14.97
N THR A 50 -17.87 7.31 -14.20
CA THR A 50 -18.14 7.69 -12.81
C THR A 50 -17.70 6.56 -11.89
N TYR A 51 -17.10 6.86 -10.74
CA TYR A 51 -16.84 5.86 -9.71
C TYR A 51 -17.26 6.33 -8.32
N LEU A 52 -17.58 5.34 -7.48
CA LEU A 52 -17.82 5.50 -6.04
C LEU A 52 -16.87 4.57 -5.30
N TRP A 53 -15.98 5.13 -4.50
CA TRP A 53 -14.97 4.38 -3.76
C TRP A 53 -15.21 4.53 -2.25
N ARG A 54 -15.62 3.45 -1.61
CA ARG A 54 -15.86 3.36 -0.17
C ARG A 54 -14.70 2.68 0.52
N ASN A 55 -14.35 3.18 1.70
CA ASN A 55 -13.26 2.67 2.51
C ASN A 55 -13.77 2.22 3.88
N SER A 56 -13.31 1.06 4.34
CA SER A 56 -13.60 0.52 5.66
C SER A 56 -12.33 -0.08 6.27
N PHE A 57 -11.89 0.43 7.42
CA PHE A 57 -10.71 -0.06 8.12
C PHE A 57 -11.08 -0.86 9.35
N GLU A 58 -10.60 -2.10 9.43
CA GLU A 58 -10.78 -2.96 10.59
C GLU A 58 -9.52 -2.93 11.47
N ALA A 59 -9.64 -2.36 12.67
CA ALA A 59 -8.51 -2.12 13.55
C ALA A 59 -7.87 -3.43 14.09
N GLU A 60 -8.65 -4.48 14.34
CA GLU A 60 -8.14 -5.75 14.88
C GLU A 60 -7.24 -6.47 13.87
N THR A 61 -7.62 -6.51 12.62
CA THR A 61 -6.87 -7.14 11.54
C THR A 61 -5.91 -6.19 10.84
N ARG A 62 -6.08 -4.89 11.05
CA ARG A 62 -5.37 -3.80 10.35
C ARG A 62 -5.56 -3.87 8.83
N LEU A 63 -6.74 -4.27 8.38
CA LEU A 63 -7.10 -4.34 6.97
C LEU A 63 -7.96 -3.13 6.58
N LEU A 64 -7.61 -2.51 5.47
CA LEU A 64 -8.44 -1.54 4.76
C LEU A 64 -9.07 -2.26 3.56
N THR A 65 -10.39 -2.34 3.54
CA THR A 65 -11.17 -2.77 2.37
C THR A 65 -11.62 -1.55 1.60
N MET A 66 -11.42 -1.58 0.30
CA MET A 66 -11.79 -0.55 -0.64
C MET A 66 -12.77 -1.16 -1.65
N ASP A 67 -14.05 -0.77 -1.53
CA ASP A 67 -15.11 -1.18 -2.45
C ASP A 67 -15.31 -0.07 -3.48
N ILE A 68 -15.08 -0.37 -4.74
CA ILE A 68 -15.16 0.59 -5.84
C ILE A 68 -16.22 0.14 -6.83
N ALA A 69 -17.27 0.96 -7.00
CA ALA A 69 -18.25 0.77 -8.05
C ALA A 69 -17.93 1.72 -9.21
N PHE A 70 -17.70 1.17 -10.38
CA PHE A 70 -17.48 1.90 -11.63
C PHE A 70 -18.75 1.89 -12.46
N PHE A 71 -19.03 3.02 -13.12
CA PHE A 71 -20.09 3.18 -14.11
C PHE A 71 -19.42 3.75 -15.37
N VAL A 72 -19.36 2.95 -16.42
CA VAL A 72 -18.73 3.32 -17.70
C VAL A 72 -19.84 3.60 -18.72
N ALA A 73 -19.81 4.77 -19.35
CA ALA A 73 -20.79 5.13 -20.37
C ALA A 73 -20.63 4.24 -21.61
N GLU A 74 -21.74 3.63 -22.05
CA GLU A 74 -21.84 2.96 -23.35
C GLU A 74 -22.38 3.91 -24.42
N ASP A 75 -23.31 4.78 -24.00
CA ASP A 75 -23.87 5.85 -24.82
C ASP A 75 -24.33 7.01 -23.92
N SER A 76 -25.05 7.97 -24.44
CA SER A 76 -25.49 9.17 -23.71
C SER A 76 -26.47 8.89 -22.56
N THR A 77 -27.01 7.66 -22.43
CA THR A 77 -28.09 7.32 -21.48
C THR A 77 -27.87 5.99 -20.76
N HIS A 78 -26.94 5.17 -21.21
CA HIS A 78 -26.65 3.85 -20.63
C HIS A 78 -25.25 3.74 -20.09
N TYR A 79 -25.12 3.07 -18.93
CA TYR A 79 -23.86 2.80 -18.25
C TYR A 79 -23.76 1.32 -17.93
N VAL A 80 -22.56 0.77 -18.11
CA VAL A 80 -22.21 -0.54 -17.56
C VAL A 80 -21.60 -0.34 -16.18
N ARG A 81 -22.13 -1.07 -15.20
CA ARG A 81 -21.58 -1.11 -13.84
C ARG A 81 -20.72 -2.35 -13.65
N PHE A 82 -19.56 -2.19 -13.02
CA PHE A 82 -18.79 -3.27 -12.42
C PHE A 82 -18.21 -2.84 -11.08
N ASP A 83 -17.98 -3.81 -10.21
CA ASP A 83 -17.51 -3.56 -8.86
C ASP A 83 -16.13 -4.21 -8.69
N GLU A 84 -15.22 -3.55 -7.98
CA GLU A 84 -13.91 -4.08 -7.58
C GLU A 84 -13.75 -3.98 -6.06
N GLU A 85 -13.16 -5.00 -5.46
CA GLU A 85 -12.74 -5.00 -4.07
C GLU A 85 -11.21 -5.06 -3.99
N HIS A 86 -10.61 -4.12 -3.26
CA HIS A 86 -9.18 -4.13 -2.96
C HIS A 86 -8.98 -4.18 -1.46
N VAL A 87 -8.05 -5.01 -1.01
CA VAL A 87 -7.71 -5.11 0.41
C VAL A 87 -6.24 -4.77 0.60
N GLN A 88 -5.95 -3.85 1.52
CA GLN A 88 -4.60 -3.51 1.94
C GLN A 88 -4.43 -3.74 3.44
N ARG A 89 -3.26 -4.23 3.84
CA ARG A 89 -2.88 -4.34 5.24
C ARG A 89 -2.01 -3.16 5.65
N ALA A 90 -2.34 -2.54 6.76
CA ALA A 90 -1.52 -1.54 7.42
C ALA A 90 -0.34 -2.22 8.13
N HIS A 91 0.80 -2.31 7.46
CA HIS A 91 2.05 -2.75 8.07
C HIS A 91 2.71 -1.58 8.78
N ARG A 92 3.23 -1.84 9.99
CA ARG A 92 4.01 -0.85 10.72
C ARG A 92 5.43 -0.79 10.19
N GLN A 93 6.02 0.39 10.25
CA GLN A 93 7.39 0.62 9.81
C GLN A 93 8.38 -0.35 10.48
N GLU A 94 8.25 -0.52 11.79
CA GLU A 94 9.13 -1.37 12.60
C GLU A 94 9.02 -2.86 12.19
N GLU A 95 7.81 -3.30 11.82
CA GLU A 95 7.59 -4.67 11.31
C GLU A 95 8.33 -4.87 9.98
N ILE A 96 8.22 -3.90 9.06
CA ILE A 96 8.89 -3.97 7.75
C ILE A 96 10.41 -3.97 7.92
N VAL A 97 10.97 -3.08 8.75
CA VAL A 97 12.40 -3.05 9.05
C VAL A 97 12.88 -4.39 9.60
N LEU A 98 12.18 -4.91 10.62
CA LEU A 98 12.52 -6.21 11.22
C LEU A 98 12.50 -7.34 10.18
N TRP A 99 11.52 -7.38 9.30
CA TRP A 99 11.42 -8.44 8.29
C TRP A 99 12.46 -8.31 7.18
N LEU A 100 12.86 -7.09 6.79
CA LEU A 100 13.99 -6.86 5.89
C LEU A 100 15.29 -7.43 6.50
N GLU A 101 15.59 -7.09 7.75
CA GLU A 101 16.77 -7.56 8.45
C GLU A 101 16.76 -9.10 8.63
N GLN A 102 15.61 -9.68 9.00
CA GLN A 102 15.46 -11.13 9.14
C GLN A 102 15.65 -11.88 7.81
N THR A 103 15.47 -11.23 6.68
CA THR A 103 15.63 -11.83 5.35
C THR A 103 16.98 -11.49 4.69
N GLY A 104 17.89 -10.84 5.43
CA GLY A 104 19.28 -10.60 5.03
C GLY A 104 19.57 -9.21 4.49
N PHE A 105 18.58 -8.31 4.41
CA PHE A 105 18.81 -6.94 3.99
C PHE A 105 19.38 -6.07 5.10
N GLN A 106 20.30 -5.18 4.74
CA GLN A 106 20.71 -4.04 5.56
C GLN A 106 19.83 -2.85 5.22
N VAL A 107 19.01 -2.36 6.17
CA VAL A 107 18.21 -1.14 5.97
C VAL A 107 19.13 0.08 6.00
N LEU A 108 19.11 0.88 4.95
CA LEU A 108 19.94 2.08 4.79
C LEU A 108 19.18 3.35 5.18
N SER A 109 17.92 3.46 4.80
CA SER A 109 17.08 4.60 5.16
C SER A 109 15.60 4.25 5.14
N VAL A 110 14.83 4.98 5.96
CA VAL A 110 13.37 4.95 5.99
C VAL A 110 12.89 6.41 5.98
N THR A 111 12.28 6.82 4.88
CA THR A 111 12.01 8.22 4.62
C THR A 111 10.53 8.52 4.41
N ASP A 112 10.17 9.78 4.60
CA ASP A 112 8.83 10.30 4.36
C ASP A 112 8.63 10.49 2.86
N ASP A 113 7.69 9.76 2.30
CA ASP A 113 7.41 9.74 0.87
C ASP A 113 8.69 9.49 0.05
N TYR A 114 8.91 10.21 -1.02
CA TYR A 114 10.12 10.16 -1.88
C TYR A 114 11.10 11.30 -1.54
N THR A 115 11.18 11.68 -0.26
CA THR A 115 12.07 12.76 0.21
C THR A 115 13.28 12.21 0.95
N GLU A 116 14.24 13.07 1.28
CA GLU A 116 15.38 12.73 2.15
C GLU A 116 15.07 12.87 3.65
N LYS A 117 13.84 13.28 4.01
CA LYS A 117 13.43 13.44 5.40
C LYS A 117 13.08 12.09 6.01
N ASN A 118 13.46 11.88 7.24
CA ASN A 118 13.03 10.69 7.97
C ASN A 118 11.50 10.63 8.08
N SER A 119 10.96 9.42 8.01
CA SER A 119 9.54 9.18 8.25
C SER A 119 9.14 9.55 9.68
N THR A 120 7.90 9.95 9.84
CA THR A 120 7.27 10.30 11.11
C THR A 120 5.98 9.50 11.28
N GLU A 121 5.37 9.55 12.46
CA GLU A 121 4.06 8.95 12.72
C GLU A 121 2.94 9.51 11.82
N LYS A 122 3.14 10.69 11.21
CA LYS A 122 2.18 11.35 10.32
C LYS A 122 2.53 11.21 8.84
N SER A 123 3.59 10.50 8.50
CA SER A 123 3.92 10.23 7.11
C SER A 123 2.81 9.43 6.44
N MET A 124 2.34 9.91 5.30
CA MET A 124 1.26 9.23 4.53
C MET A 124 1.81 8.04 3.75
N ARG A 125 3.05 8.13 3.31
CA ARG A 125 3.80 7.11 2.57
C ARG A 125 5.19 6.97 3.17
N ILE A 126 5.68 5.76 3.26
CA ILE A 126 7.00 5.47 3.81
C ILE A 126 7.81 4.74 2.76
N THR A 127 8.97 5.29 2.42
CA THR A 127 9.92 4.68 1.47
C THR A 127 11.06 4.02 2.24
N PHE A 128 11.35 2.78 1.88
CA PHE A 128 12.44 1.98 2.42
C PHE A 128 13.53 1.82 1.38
N CYS A 129 14.76 2.06 1.78
CA CYS A 129 15.95 1.73 0.99
C CYS A 129 16.80 0.74 1.77
N SER A 130 17.13 -0.38 1.14
CA SER A 130 17.91 -1.45 1.75
C SER A 130 18.92 -2.04 0.77
N ARG A 131 19.92 -2.73 1.30
CA ARG A 131 21.01 -3.38 0.53
C ARG A 131 21.04 -4.88 0.84
N ALA A 132 21.23 -5.68 -0.21
CA ALA A 132 21.44 -7.12 -0.11
C ALA A 132 22.90 -7.47 0.18
#